data_9970841719eabfa457063e25dfddc363
#
_entry.id   9970841719eabfa457063e25dfddc363
#
_cell.length_a   1.000
_cell.length_b   1.000
_cell.length_c   1.000
_cell.angle_alpha   90.00
_cell.angle_beta   90.00
_cell.angle_gamma   90.00
#
_symmetry.space_group_name_H-M   'P 1'
#
loop_
_entity.id
_entity.type
_entity.pdbx_description
1 polymer ?
#
loop_
_entity_poly.entity_id
_entity_poly.type
_entity_poly.pdbx_seq_one_letter_code
_entity_poly.pdbx_strand_id
1 'polypeptide(L)'
;MKKLFQTISIFLCVCFILIEQTPGFSQSKDWADNLDISAMVQPVPLANKFIDPGHYVWCGSVTKGDDGKFYMLYSRWPLKDGFYSWPVTSEIAVAVSNSPAGPFKHLKVALPARGTQFWDGSATHNPAIIKHKGKYFLYYMGTSSTAEIKQPVPASGNWWHYRNSQRIGVAVADKPDGEWKRLDHPVLSVSPDSTAYDALMVSNPAAAFDDKGRVILLYKQVCKNGKINGGQVRFGVAFADSPFGPFVKHDKPIFEANDGAKEWMVAEDPFVWFQKGTYLAIVRDVVGKFTGDSGAFALMVSKNGYDWQPAKHPKVVGSNFFWANNEKSVSKLERPCLYLEKGVPKYLYGATRADKSESMSFNVAVPLLSSKIKK
;
A
#
# COMPACT_ATOMS: atom_id res chain seq x y z
N MET A 1 -55.54 22.02 -82.27
CA MET A 1 -55.47 21.58 -80.84
C MET A 1 -54.47 20.48 -80.79
N LYS A 2 -53.21 20.82 -80.42
CA LYS A 2 -52.12 19.85 -80.29
C LYS A 2 -51.87 19.60 -78.81
N LYS A 3 -52.04 18.33 -78.30
CA LYS A 3 -51.74 17.93 -76.98
C LYS A 3 -50.23 17.57 -76.84
N LEU A 4 -49.54 18.25 -75.98
CA LEU A 4 -48.15 18.03 -75.66
C LEU A 4 -48.07 16.97 -74.55
N PHE A 5 -47.44 15.83 -74.83
CA PHE A 5 -47.10 14.84 -73.82
C PHE A 5 -45.73 15.16 -73.21
N GLN A 6 -45.70 15.48 -71.94
CA GLN A 6 -44.45 15.58 -71.19
C GLN A 6 -44.12 14.20 -70.55
N THR A 7 -42.97 13.66 -70.94
CA THR A 7 -42.42 12.45 -70.41
C THR A 7 -41.56 12.83 -69.16
N ILE A 8 -41.97 12.39 -68.01
CA ILE A 8 -41.21 12.57 -66.79
C ILE A 8 -40.25 11.38 -66.66
N SER A 9 -38.93 11.62 -66.81
CA SER A 9 -37.88 10.65 -66.50
C SER A 9 -37.55 10.69 -64.96
N ILE A 10 -37.88 9.65 -64.29
CA ILE A 10 -37.48 9.46 -62.87
C ILE A 10 -36.05 8.90 -62.84
N PHE A 11 -35.11 9.73 -62.42
CA PHE A 11 -33.74 9.29 -62.09
C PHE A 11 -33.76 8.66 -60.70
N LEU A 12 -33.63 7.34 -60.65
CA LEU A 12 -33.38 6.61 -59.35
C LEU A 12 -31.91 6.78 -58.99
N CYS A 13 -31.64 7.66 -58.01
CA CYS A 13 -30.33 7.81 -57.44
C CYS A 13 -30.14 6.68 -56.39
N VAL A 14 -29.42 5.63 -56.77
CA VAL A 14 -29.01 4.56 -55.82
C VAL A 14 -27.80 5.07 -55.07
N CYS A 15 -28.00 5.55 -53.84
CA CYS A 15 -26.92 5.84 -52.92
C CYS A 15 -26.34 4.52 -52.40
N PHE A 16 -25.18 4.12 -52.90
CA PHE A 16 -24.34 3.12 -52.26
C PHE A 16 -23.79 3.71 -50.96
N ILE A 17 -24.35 3.33 -49.82
CA ILE A 17 -23.75 3.57 -48.53
C ILE A 17 -22.58 2.57 -48.41
N LEU A 18 -21.36 3.05 -48.67
CA LEU A 18 -20.15 2.37 -48.27
C LEU A 18 -20.11 2.39 -46.74
N ILE A 19 -20.50 1.28 -46.14
CA ILE A 19 -20.20 1.03 -44.73
C ILE A 19 -18.68 0.81 -44.66
N GLU A 20 -17.93 1.87 -44.39
CA GLU A 20 -16.54 1.72 -43.93
C GLU A 20 -16.59 0.88 -42.67
N GLN A 21 -16.16 -0.37 -42.75
CA GLN A 21 -15.82 -1.18 -41.59
C GLN A 21 -14.67 -0.45 -40.92
N THR A 22 -14.99 0.31 -39.84
CA THR A 22 -13.98 0.77 -38.91
C THR A 22 -13.22 -0.48 -38.46
N PRO A 23 -11.87 -0.49 -38.59
CA PRO A 23 -11.09 -1.61 -38.10
C PRO A 23 -11.44 -1.81 -36.63
N GLY A 24 -11.96 -3.01 -36.32
CA GLY A 24 -12.26 -3.37 -34.95
C GLY A 24 -11.04 -3.04 -34.08
N PHE A 25 -11.22 -2.18 -33.09
CA PHE A 25 -10.24 -1.98 -32.06
C PHE A 25 -9.97 -3.36 -31.48
N SER A 26 -8.88 -3.98 -31.91
CA SER A 26 -8.26 -5.08 -31.18
C SER A 26 -8.19 -4.61 -29.74
N GLN A 27 -8.94 -5.25 -28.82
CA GLN A 27 -8.77 -5.04 -27.39
C GLN A 27 -7.28 -5.22 -27.12
N SER A 28 -6.57 -4.11 -26.96
CA SER A 28 -5.19 -4.15 -26.52
C SER A 28 -5.23 -4.90 -25.19
N LYS A 29 -4.66 -6.11 -25.14
CA LYS A 29 -4.52 -6.86 -23.91
C LYS A 29 -4.02 -5.89 -22.86
N ASP A 30 -4.79 -5.71 -21.79
CA ASP A 30 -4.41 -4.77 -20.74
C ASP A 30 -2.96 -5.09 -20.36
N TRP A 31 -2.08 -4.09 -20.37
CA TRP A 31 -0.66 -4.29 -20.06
C TRP A 31 -0.48 -4.95 -18.67
N ALA A 32 -1.42 -4.70 -17.75
CA ALA A 32 -1.45 -5.30 -16.43
C ALA A 32 -1.65 -6.83 -16.48
N ASP A 33 -2.31 -7.35 -17.54
CA ASP A 33 -2.47 -8.81 -17.73
C ASP A 33 -1.15 -9.53 -18.01
N ASN A 34 -0.13 -8.80 -18.48
CA ASN A 34 1.20 -9.36 -18.74
C ASN A 34 2.17 -9.14 -17.57
N LEU A 35 1.71 -8.52 -16.48
CA LEU A 35 2.53 -8.30 -15.29
C LEU A 35 2.48 -9.53 -14.39
N ASP A 36 3.50 -10.38 -14.50
CA ASP A 36 3.72 -11.52 -13.61
C ASP A 36 4.93 -11.24 -12.70
N ILE A 37 4.67 -10.67 -11.53
CA ILE A 37 5.74 -10.35 -10.58
C ILE A 37 6.31 -11.64 -9.96
N SER A 38 5.52 -12.70 -9.83
CA SER A 38 5.98 -13.96 -9.25
C SER A 38 7.10 -14.60 -10.08
N ALA A 39 7.00 -14.50 -11.41
CA ALA A 39 8.04 -14.98 -12.32
C ALA A 39 9.35 -14.17 -12.26
N MET A 40 9.31 -12.98 -11.63
CA MET A 40 10.47 -12.09 -11.46
C MET A 40 11.23 -12.33 -10.15
N VAL A 41 10.59 -12.96 -9.16
CA VAL A 41 11.14 -13.16 -7.81
C VAL A 41 12.41 -14.02 -7.86
N GLN A 42 13.46 -13.52 -7.19
CA GLN A 42 14.74 -14.22 -7.08
C GLN A 42 15.02 -14.60 -5.62
N PRO A 43 15.86 -15.62 -5.38
CA PRO A 43 16.39 -15.91 -4.05
C PRO A 43 17.07 -14.68 -3.44
N VAL A 44 16.87 -14.47 -2.15
CA VAL A 44 17.28 -13.25 -1.46
C VAL A 44 18.68 -13.36 -0.90
N PRO A 45 19.65 -12.54 -1.31
CA PRO A 45 20.95 -12.49 -0.66
C PRO A 45 20.83 -12.10 0.81
N LEU A 46 21.59 -12.71 1.70
CA LEU A 46 21.57 -12.37 3.14
C LEU A 46 21.93 -10.90 3.41
N ALA A 47 22.75 -10.31 2.56
CA ALA A 47 23.10 -8.88 2.63
C ALA A 47 21.92 -7.93 2.38
N ASN A 48 20.81 -8.41 1.82
CA ASN A 48 19.60 -7.63 1.58
C ASN A 48 18.70 -7.48 2.82
N LYS A 49 19.15 -8.00 3.95
CA LYS A 49 18.48 -7.90 5.24
C LYS A 49 18.86 -6.57 5.92
N PHE A 50 17.86 -5.83 6.37
CA PHE A 50 18.05 -4.62 7.15
C PHE A 50 17.62 -4.82 8.60
N ILE A 51 18.55 -4.63 9.51
CA ILE A 51 18.39 -4.69 10.97
C ILE A 51 18.83 -3.34 11.56
N ASP A 52 18.13 -2.87 12.57
CA ASP A 52 18.53 -1.72 13.39
C ASP A 52 18.80 -2.22 14.82
N PRO A 53 20.07 -2.24 15.26
CA PRO A 53 20.44 -2.83 16.56
C PRO A 53 19.67 -2.21 17.72
N GLY A 54 19.14 -3.07 18.59
CA GLY A 54 18.35 -2.67 19.76
C GLY A 54 16.87 -2.37 19.47
N HIS A 55 16.42 -2.49 18.20
CA HIS A 55 15.06 -2.19 17.79
C HIS A 55 14.43 -3.34 17.00
N TYR A 56 13.13 -3.49 17.14
CA TYR A 56 12.30 -4.09 16.11
C TYR A 56 12.25 -3.16 14.88
N VAL A 57 12.24 -3.74 13.69
CA VAL A 57 12.19 -3.02 12.41
C VAL A 57 11.01 -3.53 11.59
N TRP A 58 10.15 -2.63 11.11
CA TRP A 58 8.94 -2.99 10.37
C TRP A 58 8.61 -1.97 9.30
N CYS A 59 7.73 -2.33 8.33
CA CYS A 59 7.09 -1.39 7.40
C CYS A 59 8.05 -0.54 6.57
N GLY A 60 9.14 -1.10 6.03
CA GLY A 60 10.07 -0.36 5.19
C GLY A 60 9.43 0.15 3.89
N SER A 61 9.35 1.47 3.72
CA SER A 61 8.88 2.14 2.51
C SER A 61 10.04 2.84 1.83
N VAL A 62 10.36 2.46 0.58
CA VAL A 62 11.60 2.85 -0.08
C VAL A 62 11.35 3.81 -1.23
N THR A 63 12.19 4.86 -1.31
CA THR A 63 12.22 5.82 -2.42
C THR A 63 13.65 6.11 -2.84
N LYS A 64 13.84 6.55 -4.10
CA LYS A 64 15.11 7.07 -4.58
C LYS A 64 15.15 8.58 -4.37
N GLY A 65 16.21 9.08 -3.75
CA GLY A 65 16.48 10.50 -3.60
C GLY A 65 17.00 11.14 -4.88
N ASP A 66 17.00 12.48 -4.94
CA ASP A 66 17.55 13.24 -6.06
C ASP A 66 19.09 13.17 -6.12
N ASP A 67 19.71 12.82 -5.00
CA ASP A 67 21.15 12.52 -4.89
C ASP A 67 21.54 11.12 -5.41
N GLY A 68 20.56 10.38 -5.94
CA GLY A 68 20.73 9.02 -6.48
C GLY A 68 20.75 7.90 -5.45
N LYS A 69 20.77 8.22 -4.14
CA LYS A 69 20.71 7.22 -3.06
C LYS A 69 19.30 6.69 -2.85
N PHE A 70 19.21 5.61 -2.13
CA PHE A 70 17.96 4.97 -1.74
C PHE A 70 17.70 5.19 -0.25
N TYR A 71 16.49 5.61 0.06
CA TYR A 71 16.05 5.91 1.41
C TYR A 71 14.89 5.00 1.79
N MET A 72 15.02 4.33 2.93
CA MET A 72 13.97 3.52 3.53
C MET A 72 13.43 4.26 4.75
N LEU A 73 12.18 4.70 4.71
CA LEU A 73 11.47 5.12 5.89
C LEU A 73 10.82 3.87 6.51
N TYR A 74 11.06 3.63 7.77
CA TYR A 74 10.65 2.41 8.45
C TYR A 74 10.21 2.68 9.88
N SER A 75 9.34 1.83 10.38
CA SER A 75 8.94 1.85 11.78
C SER A 75 9.97 1.10 12.62
N ARG A 76 10.32 1.66 13.78
CA ARG A 76 11.15 0.98 14.76
C ARG A 76 10.66 1.23 16.19
N TRP A 77 10.90 0.29 17.09
CA TRP A 77 10.63 0.44 18.51
C TRP A 77 11.57 -0.45 19.33
N PRO A 78 11.87 -0.08 20.61
CA PRO A 78 12.89 -0.78 21.38
C PRO A 78 12.57 -2.26 21.61
N LEU A 79 13.55 -3.16 21.46
CA LEU A 79 13.40 -4.59 21.75
C LEU A 79 12.98 -4.85 23.21
N LYS A 80 13.52 -4.06 24.17
CA LYS A 80 13.20 -4.18 25.59
C LYS A 80 11.72 -4.00 25.93
N ASP A 81 10.99 -3.26 25.08
CA ASP A 81 9.58 -2.95 25.31
C ASP A 81 8.64 -4.06 24.81
N GLY A 82 9.18 -5.07 24.12
CA GLY A 82 8.45 -6.19 23.56
C GLY A 82 7.84 -5.90 22.18
N PHE A 83 7.57 -6.95 21.40
CA PHE A 83 7.09 -6.83 20.02
C PHE A 83 5.78 -6.03 19.92
N TYR A 84 4.86 -6.19 20.85
CA TYR A 84 3.56 -5.52 20.84
C TYR A 84 3.58 -4.07 21.31
N SER A 85 4.73 -3.50 21.63
CA SER A 85 4.83 -2.08 22.03
C SER A 85 4.72 -1.09 20.85
N TRP A 86 4.61 -1.57 19.61
CA TRP A 86 4.56 -0.72 18.41
C TRP A 86 3.49 0.41 18.45
N PRO A 87 2.28 0.26 19.02
CA PRO A 87 1.33 1.38 19.07
C PRO A 87 1.63 2.35 20.24
N VAL A 88 2.62 2.04 21.07
CA VAL A 88 2.97 2.80 22.28
C VAL A 88 4.29 3.55 22.11
N THR A 89 5.31 2.90 21.54
CA THR A 89 6.71 3.42 21.54
C THR A 89 7.35 3.46 20.15
N SER A 90 6.62 3.11 19.09
CA SER A 90 7.16 3.16 17.72
C SER A 90 7.42 4.58 17.26
N GLU A 91 8.49 4.74 16.49
CA GLU A 91 8.81 5.95 15.74
C GLU A 91 9.16 5.61 14.29
N ILE A 92 8.99 6.56 13.39
CA ILE A 92 9.45 6.41 12.01
C ILE A 92 10.86 6.96 11.90
N ALA A 93 11.78 6.11 11.45
CA ALA A 93 13.16 6.44 11.18
C ALA A 93 13.47 6.37 9.68
N VAL A 94 14.62 6.91 9.27
CA VAL A 94 15.15 6.83 7.92
C VAL A 94 16.48 6.09 7.91
N ALA A 95 16.63 5.16 6.96
CA ALA A 95 17.88 4.50 6.63
C ALA A 95 18.26 4.82 5.18
N VAL A 96 19.56 4.77 4.88
CA VAL A 96 20.11 5.13 3.56
C VAL A 96 21.00 4.03 3.01
N SER A 97 21.00 3.88 1.68
CA SER A 97 21.87 2.98 0.93
C SER A 97 22.24 3.56 -0.44
N ASN A 98 23.35 3.14 -1.00
CA ASN A 98 23.73 3.44 -2.39
C ASN A 98 23.07 2.49 -3.41
N SER A 99 22.40 1.44 -2.94
CA SER A 99 21.74 0.41 -3.76
C SER A 99 20.33 0.15 -3.28
N PRO A 100 19.36 -0.13 -4.17
CA PRO A 100 18.02 -0.53 -3.76
C PRO A 100 18.01 -1.87 -3.00
N ALA A 101 19.01 -2.74 -3.20
CA ALA A 101 19.18 -3.97 -2.43
C ALA A 101 19.60 -3.73 -0.97
N GLY A 102 20.14 -2.58 -0.67
CA GLY A 102 20.89 -2.33 0.56
C GLY A 102 22.41 -2.49 0.34
N PRO A 103 23.23 -2.70 1.39
CA PRO A 103 22.81 -2.65 2.79
C PRO A 103 22.34 -1.25 3.20
N PHE A 104 21.18 -1.18 3.83
CA PHE A 104 20.70 0.05 4.41
C PHE A 104 21.34 0.29 5.77
N LYS A 105 21.59 1.56 6.10
CA LYS A 105 22.13 1.97 7.41
C LYS A 105 21.21 3.02 8.02
N HIS A 106 20.86 2.84 9.29
CA HIS A 106 20.13 3.85 10.05
C HIS A 106 20.83 5.21 9.95
N LEU A 107 20.06 6.25 9.70
CA LEU A 107 20.56 7.62 9.59
C LEU A 107 20.06 8.49 10.75
N LYS A 108 18.75 8.57 10.94
CA LYS A 108 18.09 9.37 11.98
C LYS A 108 16.63 8.99 12.17
N VAL A 109 16.04 9.51 13.24
CA VAL A 109 14.57 9.51 13.40
C VAL A 109 13.98 10.60 12.50
N ALA A 110 12.94 10.24 11.74
CA ALA A 110 12.20 11.14 10.85
C ALA A 110 10.98 11.76 11.55
N LEU A 111 10.17 10.92 12.20
CA LEU A 111 8.97 11.35 12.92
C LEU A 111 8.97 10.76 14.34
N PRO A 112 9.56 11.46 15.33
CA PRO A 112 9.48 11.03 16.73
C PRO A 112 8.06 11.26 17.29
N ALA A 113 7.75 10.58 18.41
CA ALA A 113 6.62 10.94 19.27
C ALA A 113 6.75 12.42 19.68
N ARG A 114 5.62 13.14 19.79
CA ARG A 114 5.64 14.59 20.11
C ARG A 114 4.78 15.00 21.30
N GLY A 115 4.34 14.02 22.09
CA GLY A 115 3.56 14.24 23.31
C GLY A 115 2.05 14.11 23.11
N THR A 116 1.35 13.72 24.17
CA THR A 116 -0.07 13.31 24.13
C THR A 116 -1.06 14.44 23.82
N GLN A 117 -0.59 15.69 23.75
CA GLN A 117 -1.38 16.83 23.26
C GLN A 117 -1.64 16.75 21.74
N PHE A 118 -0.91 15.90 21.01
CA PHE A 118 -1.10 15.67 19.58
C PHE A 118 -1.74 14.31 19.33
N TRP A 119 -2.45 14.18 18.22
CA TRP A 119 -3.14 12.96 17.80
C TRP A 119 -2.16 11.78 17.49
N ASP A 120 -0.90 12.09 17.17
CA ASP A 120 0.21 11.17 16.92
C ASP A 120 1.30 11.29 18.00
N GLY A 121 0.88 11.60 19.22
CA GLY A 121 1.77 11.98 20.30
C GLY A 121 2.47 10.82 20.99
N SER A 122 1.93 9.60 20.93
CA SER A 122 2.54 8.41 21.55
C SER A 122 3.43 7.65 20.59
N ALA A 123 2.96 7.36 19.37
CA ALA A 123 3.75 6.64 18.38
C ALA A 123 3.42 7.09 16.95
N THR A 124 4.42 6.97 16.06
CA THR A 124 4.27 7.05 14.61
C THR A 124 4.68 5.72 13.99
N HIS A 125 3.91 5.23 13.00
CA HIS A 125 4.11 3.88 12.47
C HIS A 125 3.58 3.78 11.03
N ASN A 126 3.86 2.68 10.32
CA ASN A 126 3.34 2.39 8.98
C ASN A 126 3.61 3.49 7.94
N PRO A 127 4.89 3.85 7.69
CA PRO A 127 5.24 4.85 6.70
C PRO A 127 4.91 4.39 5.26
N ALA A 128 4.36 5.29 4.46
CA ALA A 128 4.19 5.16 3.03
C ALA A 128 4.73 6.43 2.36
N ILE A 129 5.96 6.37 1.83
CA ILE A 129 6.61 7.51 1.18
C ILE A 129 6.30 7.52 -0.31
N ILE A 130 5.92 8.69 -0.82
CA ILE A 130 5.74 8.93 -2.26
C ILE A 130 6.38 10.25 -2.66
N LYS A 131 6.94 10.29 -3.86
CA LYS A 131 7.49 11.52 -4.46
C LYS A 131 6.51 12.09 -5.46
N HIS A 132 6.19 13.38 -5.36
CA HIS A 132 5.35 14.08 -6.32
C HIS A 132 5.79 15.54 -6.48
N LYS A 133 5.93 16.01 -7.72
CA LYS A 133 6.31 17.40 -8.07
C LYS A 133 7.50 17.95 -7.26
N GLY A 134 8.55 17.12 -7.13
CA GLY A 134 9.78 17.51 -6.43
C GLY A 134 9.72 17.51 -4.91
N LYS A 135 8.60 17.16 -4.31
CA LYS A 135 8.42 16.99 -2.86
C LYS A 135 8.23 15.51 -2.49
N TYR A 136 8.54 15.16 -1.24
CA TYR A 136 8.28 13.86 -0.67
C TYR A 136 7.14 13.97 0.33
N PHE A 137 6.14 13.11 0.19
CA PHE A 137 5.00 13.01 1.09
C PHE A 137 5.10 11.68 1.82
N LEU A 138 4.96 11.71 3.13
CA LEU A 138 4.99 10.56 4.00
C LEU A 138 3.63 10.42 4.68
N TYR A 139 2.81 9.50 4.18
CA TYR A 139 1.60 9.10 4.90
C TYR A 139 1.99 8.12 5.99
N TYR A 140 1.39 8.29 7.17
CA TYR A 140 1.74 7.48 8.33
C TYR A 140 0.55 7.32 9.28
N MET A 141 0.63 6.30 10.11
CA MET A 141 -0.29 6.10 11.22
C MET A 141 0.30 6.72 12.49
N GLY A 142 -0.52 7.47 13.23
CA GLY A 142 -0.20 7.99 14.55
C GLY A 142 -1.14 7.44 15.61
N THR A 143 -0.66 7.35 16.83
CA THR A 143 -1.43 7.01 18.03
C THR A 143 -1.23 8.05 19.12
N SER A 144 -2.22 8.20 19.99
CA SER A 144 -2.08 9.00 21.21
C SER A 144 -2.99 8.43 22.30
N SER A 145 -2.44 8.17 23.48
CA SER A 145 -3.16 7.73 24.66
C SER A 145 -2.37 8.10 25.93
N THR A 146 -3.10 8.38 26.99
CA THR A 146 -2.56 8.58 28.33
C THR A 146 -2.75 7.36 29.25
N ALA A 147 -3.30 6.26 28.70
CA ALA A 147 -3.53 5.05 29.46
C ALA A 147 -2.20 4.45 29.96
N GLU A 148 -2.11 4.17 31.22
CA GLU A 148 -0.91 3.56 31.82
C GLU A 148 -0.71 2.15 31.28
N ILE A 149 0.52 1.81 30.85
CA ILE A 149 0.86 0.51 30.32
C ILE A 149 2.22 0.05 30.85
N LYS A 150 2.28 -1.21 31.30
CA LYS A 150 3.50 -1.82 31.81
C LYS A 150 4.38 -2.37 30.68
N GLN A 151 5.69 -2.39 30.90
CA GLN A 151 6.67 -3.00 30.02
C GLN A 151 7.05 -4.41 30.54
N PRO A 152 7.31 -5.41 29.67
CA PRO A 152 7.04 -5.38 28.22
C PRO A 152 5.55 -5.27 27.93
N VAL A 153 5.22 -4.57 26.85
CA VAL A 153 3.82 -4.24 26.50
C VAL A 153 3.06 -5.49 26.02
N PRO A 154 1.98 -5.90 26.69
CA PRO A 154 1.13 -6.99 26.20
C PRO A 154 0.11 -6.48 25.17
N ALA A 155 -0.31 -7.34 24.22
CA ALA A 155 -1.41 -7.03 23.29
C ALA A 155 -2.79 -7.19 23.99
N SER A 156 -2.96 -6.59 25.17
CA SER A 156 -4.19 -6.70 25.98
C SER A 156 -4.37 -5.47 26.90
N GLY A 157 -5.53 -5.38 27.54
CA GLY A 157 -5.82 -4.31 28.50
C GLY A 157 -5.70 -2.91 27.86
N ASN A 158 -4.92 -2.04 28.46
CA ASN A 158 -4.72 -0.65 28.04
C ASN A 158 -4.05 -0.50 26.65
N TRP A 159 -3.45 -1.57 26.11
CA TRP A 159 -2.95 -1.61 24.74
C TRP A 159 -4.01 -1.23 23.71
N TRP A 160 -5.28 -1.62 23.94
CA TRP A 160 -6.38 -1.32 23.04
C TRP A 160 -6.69 0.17 22.95
N HIS A 161 -6.40 0.97 23.98
CA HIS A 161 -6.58 2.42 23.93
C HIS A 161 -5.61 3.04 22.92
N TYR A 162 -4.35 2.61 22.89
CA TYR A 162 -3.36 3.04 21.91
C TYR A 162 -3.74 2.54 20.51
N ARG A 163 -4.04 1.24 20.38
CA ARG A 163 -4.40 0.65 19.08
C ARG A 163 -5.64 1.34 18.47
N ASN A 164 -6.64 1.66 19.23
CA ASN A 164 -7.88 2.26 18.74
C ASN A 164 -7.78 3.79 18.51
N SER A 165 -6.76 4.45 19.05
CA SER A 165 -6.48 5.86 18.77
C SER A 165 -5.83 6.10 17.40
N GLN A 166 -5.51 5.06 16.63
CA GLN A 166 -4.87 5.17 15.32
C GLN A 166 -5.66 6.07 14.38
N ARG A 167 -4.95 7.01 13.75
CA ARG A 167 -5.42 7.90 12.68
C ARG A 167 -4.32 8.03 11.64
N ILE A 168 -4.65 8.58 10.48
CA ILE A 168 -3.69 8.74 9.39
C ILE A 168 -3.36 10.21 9.20
N GLY A 169 -2.06 10.51 9.15
CA GLY A 169 -1.53 11.83 8.83
C GLY A 169 -0.65 11.82 7.61
N VAL A 170 -0.21 13.01 7.24
CA VAL A 170 0.80 13.24 6.21
C VAL A 170 1.85 14.23 6.70
N ALA A 171 3.10 13.93 6.37
CA ALA A 171 4.21 14.87 6.52
C ALA A 171 4.83 15.14 5.14
N VAL A 172 5.44 16.31 4.96
CA VAL A 172 6.08 16.73 3.71
C VAL A 172 7.51 17.18 3.97
N ALA A 173 8.42 16.83 3.04
CA ALA A 173 9.81 17.26 3.06
C ALA A 173 10.34 17.48 1.64
N ASP A 174 11.43 18.23 1.53
CA ASP A 174 12.15 18.47 0.26
C ASP A 174 13.09 17.30 -0.10
N LYS A 175 13.50 16.51 0.89
CA LYS A 175 14.39 15.36 0.75
C LYS A 175 13.90 14.24 1.66
N PRO A 176 14.15 12.96 1.33
CA PRO A 176 13.72 11.84 2.18
C PRO A 176 14.34 11.86 3.59
N ASP A 177 15.55 12.38 3.70
CA ASP A 177 16.30 12.60 4.94
C ASP A 177 16.21 14.04 5.47
N GLY A 178 15.33 14.87 4.87
CA GLY A 178 15.12 16.25 5.26
C GLY A 178 14.37 16.41 6.58
N GLU A 179 13.90 17.63 6.79
CA GLU A 179 13.02 17.98 7.88
C GLU A 179 11.57 17.73 7.45
N TRP A 180 10.86 16.87 8.19
CA TRP A 180 9.48 16.52 7.90
C TRP A 180 8.50 17.45 8.62
N LYS A 181 7.71 18.19 7.86
CA LYS A 181 6.65 19.06 8.39
C LYS A 181 5.35 18.27 8.48
N ARG A 182 4.83 18.09 9.71
CA ARG A 182 3.57 17.40 10.02
C ARG A 182 2.42 18.37 10.19
N LEU A 183 1.19 17.92 9.92
CA LEU A 183 -0.01 18.62 10.34
C LEU A 183 -0.34 18.30 11.80
N ASP A 184 -1.00 19.23 12.49
CA ASP A 184 -1.45 19.04 13.89
C ASP A 184 -2.78 18.28 13.99
N HIS A 185 -3.37 17.93 12.86
CA HIS A 185 -4.58 17.11 12.75
C HIS A 185 -4.35 15.97 11.74
N PRO A 186 -5.04 14.84 11.88
CA PRO A 186 -4.97 13.76 10.90
C PRO A 186 -5.64 14.17 9.59
N VAL A 187 -5.13 13.67 8.45
CA VAL A 187 -5.78 13.85 7.14
C VAL A 187 -6.92 12.86 6.92
N LEU A 188 -6.91 11.73 7.64
CA LEU A 188 -8.00 10.78 7.67
C LEU A 188 -8.28 10.31 9.10
N SER A 189 -9.51 10.55 9.56
CA SER A 189 -10.00 10.19 10.89
C SER A 189 -11.14 9.16 10.78
N VAL A 190 -11.61 8.65 11.91
CA VAL A 190 -12.77 7.77 11.98
C VAL A 190 -14.05 8.48 11.54
N SER A 191 -15.04 7.71 11.09
CA SER A 191 -16.38 8.26 10.84
C SER A 191 -17.07 8.66 12.16
N PRO A 192 -17.82 9.75 12.18
CA PRO A 192 -18.72 10.07 13.30
C PRO A 192 -19.91 9.11 13.37
N ASP A 193 -20.28 8.47 12.26
CA ASP A 193 -21.29 7.43 12.22
C ASP A 193 -20.77 6.14 12.89
N SER A 194 -21.37 5.76 14.02
CA SER A 194 -20.96 4.59 14.80
C SER A 194 -21.17 3.25 14.08
N THR A 195 -21.95 3.23 13.00
CA THR A 195 -22.24 2.04 12.19
C THR A 195 -21.28 1.88 11.01
N ALA A 196 -20.48 2.89 10.73
CA ALA A 196 -19.52 2.86 9.62
C ALA A 196 -18.41 1.83 9.83
N TYR A 197 -17.86 1.30 8.74
CA TYR A 197 -16.76 0.33 8.76
C TYR A 197 -15.49 0.86 9.44
N ASP A 198 -15.30 2.17 9.49
CA ASP A 198 -14.16 2.86 10.08
C ASP A 198 -14.48 3.60 11.39
N ALA A 199 -15.61 3.26 12.03
CA ALA A 199 -16.07 3.95 13.24
C ALA A 199 -15.13 3.82 14.45
N LEU A 200 -14.25 2.78 14.50
CA LEU A 200 -13.36 2.56 15.63
C LEU A 200 -11.97 3.11 15.36
N MET A 201 -11.35 2.72 14.25
CA MET A 201 -10.00 3.19 13.89
C MET A 201 -9.75 3.14 12.39
N VAL A 202 -8.79 3.97 11.93
CA VAL A 202 -8.20 3.95 10.58
C VAL A 202 -6.67 3.87 10.68
N SER A 203 -6.04 3.09 9.80
CA SER A 203 -4.61 2.78 9.90
C SER A 203 -4.03 2.27 8.56
N ASN A 204 -2.76 1.83 8.58
CA ASN A 204 -2.06 1.16 7.48
C ASN A 204 -2.24 1.89 6.13
N PRO A 205 -1.83 3.18 6.03
CA PRO A 205 -1.99 3.94 4.80
C PRO A 205 -1.12 3.38 3.68
N ALA A 206 -1.65 3.39 2.46
CA ALA A 206 -0.90 3.29 1.23
C ALA A 206 -1.44 4.34 0.26
N ALA A 207 -0.56 5.14 -0.35
CA ALA A 207 -0.97 6.24 -1.18
C ALA A 207 -0.23 6.27 -2.52
N ALA A 208 -0.90 6.79 -3.55
CA ALA A 208 -0.32 7.04 -4.85
C ALA A 208 -0.94 8.29 -5.49
N PHE A 209 -0.21 8.92 -6.42
CA PHE A 209 -0.77 9.94 -7.30
C PHE A 209 -1.17 9.32 -8.63
N ASP A 210 -2.34 9.71 -9.16
CA ASP A 210 -2.71 9.40 -10.52
C ASP A 210 -2.11 10.41 -11.51
N ASP A 211 -2.37 10.22 -12.82
CA ASP A 211 -1.87 11.09 -13.89
C ASP A 211 -2.46 12.51 -13.88
N LYS A 212 -3.58 12.71 -13.18
CA LYS A 212 -4.18 14.02 -12.94
C LYS A 212 -3.63 14.73 -11.70
N GLY A 213 -2.79 14.04 -10.92
CA GLY A 213 -2.22 14.53 -9.66
C GLY A 213 -3.15 14.38 -8.46
N ARG A 214 -4.25 13.63 -8.61
CA ARG A 214 -5.15 13.26 -7.53
C ARG A 214 -4.54 12.15 -6.69
N VAL A 215 -4.73 12.19 -5.39
CA VAL A 215 -4.23 11.18 -4.45
C VAL A 215 -5.29 10.12 -4.22
N ILE A 216 -4.91 8.85 -4.40
CA ILE A 216 -5.62 7.71 -3.83
C ILE A 216 -4.96 7.33 -2.50
N LEU A 217 -5.77 7.09 -1.47
CA LEU A 217 -5.34 6.62 -0.16
C LEU A 217 -6.12 5.35 0.20
N LEU A 218 -5.43 4.22 0.21
CA LEU A 218 -5.96 2.96 0.74
C LEU A 218 -5.64 2.88 2.23
N TYR A 219 -6.59 2.40 3.03
CA TYR A 219 -6.41 2.36 4.48
C TYR A 219 -7.16 1.21 5.14
N LYS A 220 -6.58 0.69 6.21
CA LYS A 220 -7.24 -0.25 7.11
C LYS A 220 -8.32 0.46 7.89
N GLN A 221 -9.50 -0.16 8.02
CA GLN A 221 -10.62 0.32 8.79
C GLN A 221 -11.17 -0.79 9.70
N VAL A 222 -11.66 -0.38 10.88
CA VAL A 222 -12.28 -1.31 11.85
C VAL A 222 -13.57 -0.68 12.37
N CYS A 223 -14.64 -1.44 12.30
CA CYS A 223 -15.95 -1.00 12.80
C CYS A 223 -16.07 -1.24 14.32
N LYS A 224 -17.01 -0.54 14.96
CA LYS A 224 -17.45 -0.84 16.32
C LYS A 224 -18.36 -2.07 16.34
N ASN A 225 -18.28 -2.86 17.40
CA ASN A 225 -19.15 -4.00 17.64
C ASN A 225 -19.50 -4.21 19.13
N GLY A 226 -19.31 -3.17 19.95
CA GLY A 226 -19.49 -3.21 21.40
C GLY A 226 -18.31 -3.82 22.17
N LYS A 227 -17.30 -4.37 21.49
CA LYS A 227 -16.08 -4.90 22.12
C LYS A 227 -14.90 -3.95 21.91
N ILE A 228 -13.94 -3.95 22.84
CA ILE A 228 -12.79 -3.05 22.77
C ILE A 228 -11.90 -3.29 21.55
N ASN A 229 -11.78 -4.53 21.09
CA ASN A 229 -11.00 -4.88 19.89
C ASN A 229 -11.71 -4.58 18.56
N GLY A 230 -12.99 -4.17 18.62
CA GLY A 230 -13.81 -3.87 17.45
C GLY A 230 -14.28 -5.08 16.68
N GLY A 231 -14.92 -4.84 15.55
CA GLY A 231 -15.47 -5.84 14.64
C GLY A 231 -14.49 -6.25 13.54
N GLN A 232 -15.05 -6.49 12.36
CA GLN A 232 -14.28 -6.91 11.20
C GLN A 232 -13.27 -5.86 10.76
N VAL A 233 -12.11 -6.33 10.32
CA VAL A 233 -11.08 -5.51 9.67
C VAL A 233 -11.34 -5.52 8.16
N ARG A 234 -11.44 -4.34 7.58
CA ARG A 234 -11.65 -4.13 6.15
C ARG A 234 -10.65 -3.11 5.62
N PHE A 235 -10.64 -2.91 4.32
CA PHE A 235 -9.90 -1.83 3.69
C PHE A 235 -10.87 -0.86 3.04
N GLY A 236 -10.61 0.42 3.25
CA GLY A 236 -11.30 1.51 2.60
C GLY A 236 -10.41 2.20 1.58
N VAL A 237 -11.02 3.03 0.76
CA VAL A 237 -10.35 3.93 -0.16
C VAL A 237 -10.91 5.33 -0.03
N ALA A 238 -10.02 6.31 -0.12
CA ALA A 238 -10.39 7.72 -0.18
C ALA A 238 -9.58 8.44 -1.25
N PHE A 239 -10.14 9.50 -1.83
CA PHE A 239 -9.49 10.34 -2.82
C PHE A 239 -9.44 11.78 -2.37
N ALA A 240 -8.39 12.49 -2.79
CA ALA A 240 -8.26 13.94 -2.61
C ALA A 240 -7.53 14.57 -3.79
N ASP A 241 -7.85 15.83 -4.11
CA ASP A 241 -7.14 16.63 -5.13
C ASP A 241 -5.83 17.24 -4.59
N SER A 242 -5.63 17.17 -3.27
CA SER A 242 -4.43 17.63 -2.59
C SER A 242 -3.86 16.53 -1.69
N PRO A 243 -2.52 16.41 -1.55
CA PRO A 243 -1.91 15.45 -0.63
C PRO A 243 -2.28 15.68 0.84
N PHE A 244 -2.79 16.86 1.17
CA PHE A 244 -3.24 17.23 2.51
C PHE A 244 -4.74 17.04 2.72
N GLY A 245 -5.47 16.53 1.71
CA GLY A 245 -6.91 16.39 1.72
C GLY A 245 -7.66 17.67 1.28
N PRO A 246 -8.96 17.81 1.58
CA PRO A 246 -9.77 16.81 2.29
C PRO A 246 -9.95 15.52 1.50
N PHE A 247 -9.86 14.37 2.18
CA PHE A 247 -10.09 13.07 1.58
C PHE A 247 -11.58 12.70 1.62
N VAL A 248 -12.13 12.36 0.45
CA VAL A 248 -13.49 11.84 0.31
C VAL A 248 -13.42 10.31 0.36
N LYS A 249 -13.99 9.73 1.40
CA LYS A 249 -14.05 8.27 1.61
C LYS A 249 -15.09 7.64 0.70
N HIS A 250 -14.81 6.42 0.25
CA HIS A 250 -15.79 5.56 -0.39
C HIS A 250 -16.59 4.79 0.67
N ASP A 251 -17.89 4.65 0.47
CA ASP A 251 -18.79 4.05 1.45
C ASP A 251 -18.61 2.53 1.60
N LYS A 252 -18.10 1.87 0.57
CA LYS A 252 -17.93 0.42 0.56
C LYS A 252 -16.48 0.03 0.80
N PRO A 253 -16.22 -1.06 1.55
CA PRO A 253 -14.89 -1.65 1.61
C PRO A 253 -14.40 -2.13 0.25
N ILE A 254 -13.08 -2.14 0.09
CA ILE A 254 -12.37 -2.70 -1.07
C ILE A 254 -11.67 -4.01 -0.67
N PHE A 255 -11.20 -4.80 -1.64
CA PHE A 255 -10.55 -6.10 -1.45
C PHE A 255 -11.44 -7.13 -0.74
N GLU A 256 -12.77 -7.03 -0.97
CA GLU A 256 -13.72 -8.02 -0.47
C GLU A 256 -13.73 -9.24 -1.40
N ALA A 257 -13.88 -10.42 -0.81
CA ALA A 257 -14.23 -11.60 -1.59
C ALA A 257 -15.71 -11.57 -1.96
N ASN A 258 -16.06 -11.98 -3.18
CA ASN A 258 -17.44 -11.96 -3.72
C ASN A 258 -18.42 -12.87 -2.97
N ASP A 259 -17.98 -13.62 -1.95
CA ASP A 259 -18.76 -14.61 -1.19
C ASP A 259 -19.35 -14.04 0.12
N GLY A 260 -19.41 -12.72 0.28
CA GLY A 260 -19.93 -12.07 1.49
C GLY A 260 -19.08 -12.40 2.71
N ALA A 261 -17.77 -12.26 2.57
CA ALA A 261 -16.75 -12.72 3.51
C ALA A 261 -17.14 -12.55 4.98
N LYS A 262 -17.40 -13.69 5.65
CA LYS A 262 -17.59 -13.78 7.10
C LYS A 262 -16.27 -13.68 7.84
N GLU A 263 -15.16 -13.68 7.12
CA GLU A 263 -13.81 -13.64 7.66
C GLU A 263 -13.57 -12.36 8.46
N TRP A 264 -12.85 -12.48 9.56
CA TRP A 264 -12.46 -11.31 10.35
C TRP A 264 -11.63 -10.32 9.55
N MET A 265 -10.73 -10.80 8.68
CA MET A 265 -9.90 -10.01 7.79
C MET A 265 -9.53 -10.83 6.55
N VAL A 266 -9.78 -10.31 5.34
CA VAL A 266 -9.45 -10.96 4.06
C VAL A 266 -8.10 -10.48 3.53
N ALA A 267 -7.88 -9.18 3.50
CA ALA A 267 -6.66 -8.54 3.02
C ALA A 267 -6.00 -7.71 4.13
N GLU A 268 -4.68 -7.47 4.02
CA GLU A 268 -3.93 -6.58 4.90
C GLU A 268 -2.78 -5.90 4.16
N ASP A 269 -2.30 -4.76 4.71
CA ASP A 269 -1.05 -4.11 4.34
C ASP A 269 -0.92 -3.77 2.85
N PRO A 270 -1.72 -2.87 2.31
CA PRO A 270 -1.62 -2.50 0.91
C PRO A 270 -0.34 -1.70 0.62
N PHE A 271 0.18 -1.88 -0.60
CA PHE A 271 1.02 -0.95 -1.34
C PHE A 271 0.30 -0.61 -2.63
N VAL A 272 0.22 0.65 -3.03
CA VAL A 272 -0.53 1.08 -4.21
C VAL A 272 0.33 1.95 -5.13
N TRP A 273 0.14 1.80 -6.43
CA TRP A 273 0.70 2.71 -7.44
C TRP A 273 -0.26 2.87 -8.62
N PHE A 274 -0.05 3.93 -9.39
CA PHE A 274 -0.80 4.19 -10.62
C PHE A 274 0.14 4.12 -11.82
N GLN A 275 -0.26 3.42 -12.87
CA GLN A 275 0.54 3.28 -14.08
C GLN A 275 -0.35 3.04 -15.30
N LYS A 276 -0.13 3.81 -16.38
CA LYS A 276 -0.81 3.66 -17.66
C LYS A 276 -2.34 3.54 -17.52
N GLY A 277 -2.95 4.45 -16.75
CA GLY A 277 -4.40 4.50 -16.57
C GLY A 277 -4.98 3.40 -15.68
N THR A 278 -4.15 2.70 -14.91
CA THR A 278 -4.58 1.60 -14.03
C THR A 278 -3.99 1.80 -12.64
N TYR A 279 -4.81 1.68 -11.61
CA TYR A 279 -4.36 1.51 -10.24
C TYR A 279 -4.01 0.04 -10.01
N LEU A 280 -2.86 -0.19 -9.38
CA LEU A 280 -2.41 -1.51 -8.97
C LEU A 280 -2.11 -1.48 -7.48
N ALA A 281 -2.38 -2.58 -6.80
CA ALA A 281 -2.01 -2.73 -5.40
C ALA A 281 -1.43 -4.12 -5.13
N ILE A 282 -0.45 -4.18 -4.24
CA ILE A 282 -0.03 -5.43 -3.62
C ILE A 282 -0.60 -5.43 -2.21
N VAL A 283 -1.32 -6.51 -1.86
CA VAL A 283 -1.91 -6.71 -0.53
C VAL A 283 -1.48 -8.06 0.02
N ARG A 284 -1.41 -8.19 1.34
CA ARG A 284 -1.29 -9.50 1.97
C ARG A 284 -2.65 -10.20 1.89
N ASP A 285 -2.71 -11.34 1.24
CA ASP A 285 -3.88 -12.21 1.16
C ASP A 285 -3.97 -13.08 2.42
N VAL A 286 -4.68 -12.59 3.43
CA VAL A 286 -4.63 -13.17 4.79
C VAL A 286 -5.12 -14.61 4.82
N VAL A 287 -6.17 -14.91 4.05
CA VAL A 287 -6.85 -16.19 4.05
C VAL A 287 -6.73 -16.98 2.74
N GLY A 288 -5.99 -16.46 1.77
CA GLY A 288 -5.75 -17.13 0.48
C GLY A 288 -6.88 -16.99 -0.53
N LYS A 289 -7.75 -15.97 -0.40
CA LYS A 289 -8.91 -15.77 -1.29
C LYS A 289 -8.53 -15.35 -2.71
N PHE A 290 -7.42 -14.62 -2.86
CA PHE A 290 -6.99 -14.07 -4.16
C PHE A 290 -5.95 -14.94 -4.85
N THR A 291 -5.11 -15.63 -4.07
CA THR A 291 -3.95 -16.36 -4.55
C THR A 291 -4.01 -17.87 -4.35
N GLY A 292 -4.94 -18.36 -3.53
CA GLY A 292 -4.97 -19.75 -3.06
C GLY A 292 -3.90 -20.05 -1.98
N ASP A 293 -3.14 -19.05 -1.50
CA ASP A 293 -2.02 -19.22 -0.57
C ASP A 293 -2.16 -18.20 0.59
N SER A 294 -2.60 -18.68 1.75
CA SER A 294 -2.82 -17.85 2.94
C SER A 294 -1.54 -17.15 3.39
N GLY A 295 -1.58 -15.82 3.46
CA GLY A 295 -0.46 -14.96 3.83
C GLY A 295 0.47 -14.60 2.68
N ALA A 296 0.20 -15.04 1.45
CA ALA A 296 0.92 -14.60 0.26
C ALA A 296 0.63 -13.13 -0.05
N PHE A 297 1.49 -12.50 -0.88
CA PHE A 297 1.18 -11.20 -1.45
C PHE A 297 0.39 -11.37 -2.76
N ALA A 298 -0.73 -10.66 -2.86
CA ALA A 298 -1.61 -10.65 -4.02
C ALA A 298 -1.52 -9.34 -4.79
N LEU A 299 -1.44 -9.42 -6.11
CA LEU A 299 -1.56 -8.28 -7.03
C LEU A 299 -3.02 -8.06 -7.37
N MET A 300 -3.51 -6.86 -7.10
CA MET A 300 -4.86 -6.39 -7.37
C MET A 300 -4.81 -5.26 -8.40
N VAL A 301 -5.84 -5.15 -9.23
CA VAL A 301 -5.97 -4.11 -10.27
C VAL A 301 -7.32 -3.43 -10.19
N SER A 302 -7.34 -2.13 -10.55
CA SER A 302 -8.56 -1.33 -10.64
C SER A 302 -8.41 -0.22 -11.70
N LYS A 303 -9.47 0.08 -12.45
CA LYS A 303 -9.50 1.20 -13.41
C LYS A 303 -9.93 2.52 -12.77
N ASN A 304 -10.68 2.45 -11.69
CA ASN A 304 -11.26 3.63 -11.03
C ASN A 304 -10.79 3.83 -9.58
N GLY A 305 -10.07 2.84 -9.00
CA GLY A 305 -9.60 2.83 -7.63
C GLY A 305 -10.65 2.41 -6.60
N TYR A 306 -11.89 2.15 -7.03
CA TYR A 306 -12.99 1.67 -6.18
C TYR A 306 -13.24 0.18 -6.37
N ASP A 307 -13.33 -0.26 -7.63
CA ASP A 307 -13.60 -1.66 -7.98
C ASP A 307 -12.27 -2.38 -8.20
N TRP A 308 -11.91 -3.22 -7.27
CA TRP A 308 -10.66 -3.98 -7.29
C TRP A 308 -10.91 -5.46 -7.58
N GLN A 309 -10.06 -6.02 -8.40
CA GLN A 309 -10.06 -7.46 -8.70
C GLN A 309 -8.64 -8.01 -8.69
N PRO A 310 -8.45 -9.31 -8.44
CA PRO A 310 -7.16 -9.96 -8.61
C PRO A 310 -6.65 -9.79 -10.05
N ALA A 311 -5.37 -9.49 -10.21
CA ALA A 311 -4.74 -9.48 -11.53
C ALA A 311 -4.77 -10.87 -12.16
N LYS A 312 -4.47 -10.98 -13.47
CA LYS A 312 -4.39 -12.27 -14.17
C LYS A 312 -3.33 -13.20 -13.55
N HIS A 313 -2.23 -12.64 -13.07
CA HIS A 313 -1.21 -13.33 -12.28
C HIS A 313 -1.22 -12.76 -10.85
N PRO A 314 -2.16 -13.20 -10.00
CA PRO A 314 -2.42 -12.53 -8.74
C PRO A 314 -1.34 -12.78 -7.69
N LYS A 315 -0.64 -13.92 -7.73
CA LYS A 315 0.38 -14.25 -6.74
C LYS A 315 1.67 -13.49 -7.05
N VAL A 316 2.15 -12.69 -6.08
CA VAL A 316 3.41 -11.95 -6.17
C VAL A 316 4.55 -12.74 -5.54
N VAL A 317 4.36 -13.15 -4.30
CA VAL A 317 5.26 -14.02 -3.55
C VAL A 317 4.43 -14.84 -2.57
N GLY A 318 4.82 -16.07 -2.30
CA GLY A 318 4.16 -16.92 -1.30
C GLY A 318 4.31 -16.37 0.12
N SER A 319 3.68 -17.04 1.07
CA SER A 319 3.76 -16.68 2.50
C SER A 319 5.20 -16.66 3.04
N ASN A 320 6.11 -17.35 2.35
CA ASN A 320 7.54 -17.37 2.65
C ASN A 320 8.34 -17.08 1.37
N PHE A 321 9.57 -16.63 1.55
CA PHE A 321 10.57 -16.47 0.49
C PHE A 321 11.78 -17.37 0.75
N PHE A 322 12.66 -17.50 -0.25
CA PHE A 322 13.90 -18.29 -0.14
C PHE A 322 15.12 -17.37 -0.10
N TRP A 323 16.02 -17.65 0.82
CA TRP A 323 17.34 -17.07 0.85
C TRP A 323 18.22 -17.65 -0.26
N ALA A 324 19.29 -16.95 -0.64
CA ALA A 324 20.22 -17.41 -1.69
C ALA A 324 20.95 -18.72 -1.36
N ASN A 325 20.98 -19.11 -0.10
CA ASN A 325 21.48 -20.43 0.37
C ASN A 325 20.40 -21.53 0.33
N ASN A 326 19.26 -21.30 -0.31
CA ASN A 326 18.09 -22.17 -0.42
C ASN A 326 17.31 -22.41 0.89
N GLU A 327 17.65 -21.71 1.98
CA GLU A 327 16.84 -21.76 3.19
C GLU A 327 15.55 -20.98 3.01
N LYS A 328 14.45 -21.52 3.54
CA LYS A 328 13.16 -20.87 3.54
C LYS A 328 13.09 -19.88 4.72
N SER A 329 12.46 -18.72 4.53
CA SER A 329 12.21 -17.80 5.62
C SER A 329 11.35 -18.44 6.70
N VAL A 330 11.64 -18.14 7.97
CA VAL A 330 10.95 -18.73 9.14
C VAL A 330 9.56 -18.18 9.30
N SER A 331 9.37 -16.89 8.98
CA SER A 331 8.11 -16.18 9.15
C SER A 331 7.62 -15.59 7.85
N LYS A 332 6.34 -15.21 7.83
CA LYS A 332 5.67 -14.58 6.68
C LYS A 332 6.28 -13.22 6.37
N LEU A 333 6.19 -12.83 5.10
CA LEU A 333 6.40 -11.45 4.70
C LEU A 333 5.13 -10.62 4.98
N GLU A 334 5.32 -9.41 5.50
CA GLU A 334 4.26 -8.44 5.74
C GLU A 334 4.69 -7.06 5.22
N ARG A 335 3.75 -6.13 5.06
CA ARG A 335 4.03 -4.74 4.67
C ARG A 335 4.78 -4.60 3.36
N PRO A 336 4.18 -5.02 2.22
CA PRO A 336 4.83 -4.90 0.93
C PRO A 336 5.13 -3.44 0.58
N CYS A 337 6.27 -3.21 -0.06
CA CYS A 337 6.60 -1.97 -0.75
C CYS A 337 7.36 -2.34 -2.02
N LEU A 338 7.02 -1.75 -3.16
CA LEU A 338 7.64 -2.04 -4.44
C LEU A 338 8.50 -0.87 -4.90
N TYR A 339 9.77 -1.11 -5.21
CA TYR A 339 10.58 -0.17 -5.93
C TYR A 339 10.44 -0.39 -7.43
N LEU A 340 9.97 0.64 -8.12
CA LEU A 340 9.78 0.67 -9.57
C LEU A 340 10.85 1.58 -10.20
N GLU A 341 11.57 1.06 -11.18
CA GLU A 341 12.46 1.87 -12.01
C GLU A 341 11.85 2.02 -13.40
N LYS A 342 11.49 3.26 -13.77
CA LYS A 342 10.78 3.56 -15.02
C LYS A 342 9.53 2.67 -15.24
N GLY A 343 8.78 2.44 -14.15
CA GLY A 343 7.58 1.62 -14.15
C GLY A 343 7.81 0.10 -14.17
N VAL A 344 9.05 -0.36 -14.05
CA VAL A 344 9.39 -1.79 -14.00
C VAL A 344 9.73 -2.18 -12.56
N PRO A 345 9.07 -3.20 -11.96
CA PRO A 345 9.43 -3.71 -10.65
C PRO A 345 10.89 -4.18 -10.60
N LYS A 346 11.64 -3.73 -9.59
CA LYS A 346 13.05 -4.09 -9.39
C LYS A 346 13.31 -4.76 -8.06
N TYR A 347 12.63 -4.30 -7.01
CA TYR A 347 12.73 -4.86 -5.67
C TYR A 347 11.37 -4.83 -4.99
N LEU A 348 11.04 -5.93 -4.33
CA LEU A 348 9.92 -6.01 -3.40
C LEU A 348 10.50 -6.00 -1.99
N TYR A 349 10.06 -5.04 -1.18
CA TYR A 349 10.43 -4.99 0.23
C TYR A 349 9.29 -5.55 1.07
N GLY A 350 9.67 -6.14 2.20
CA GLY A 350 8.72 -6.61 3.19
C GLY A 350 9.37 -6.68 4.57
N ALA A 351 8.54 -6.73 5.59
CA ALA A 351 8.95 -6.95 6.96
C ALA A 351 8.69 -8.40 7.37
N THR A 352 9.55 -8.95 8.20
CA THR A 352 9.40 -10.31 8.73
C THR A 352 10.08 -10.45 10.10
N ARG A 353 9.71 -11.50 10.84
CA ARG A 353 10.35 -11.85 12.09
C ARG A 353 11.50 -12.82 11.85
N ALA A 354 12.52 -12.74 12.70
CA ALA A 354 13.67 -13.64 12.63
C ALA A 354 13.31 -15.07 13.01
N ASP A 355 12.37 -15.20 13.95
CA ASP A 355 11.93 -16.47 14.50
C ASP A 355 10.48 -16.39 14.99
N LYS A 356 9.96 -17.50 15.51
CA LYS A 356 8.60 -17.57 16.07
C LYS A 356 8.51 -16.96 17.48
N SER A 357 9.64 -16.71 18.14
CA SER A 357 9.69 -16.15 19.50
C SER A 357 9.50 -14.64 19.55
N GLU A 358 9.44 -13.98 18.38
CA GLU A 358 9.32 -12.52 18.27
C GLU A 358 10.51 -11.75 18.88
N SER A 359 11.68 -12.40 18.98
CA SER A 359 12.88 -11.82 19.58
C SER A 359 13.49 -10.71 18.72
N MET A 360 13.27 -10.74 17.40
CA MET A 360 13.81 -9.78 16.46
C MET A 360 12.94 -9.73 15.18
N SER A 361 12.94 -8.58 14.55
CA SER A 361 12.34 -8.39 13.23
C SER A 361 13.27 -7.58 12.31
N PHE A 362 13.04 -7.67 11.01
CA PHE A 362 13.85 -6.97 10.01
C PHE A 362 13.04 -6.69 8.73
N ASN A 363 13.50 -5.73 7.95
CA ASN A 363 13.06 -5.56 6.56
C ASN A 363 14.00 -6.32 5.61
N VAL A 364 13.47 -6.78 4.48
CA VAL A 364 14.20 -7.52 3.47
C VAL A 364 13.90 -6.94 2.09
N ALA A 365 14.93 -6.86 1.22
CA ALA A 365 14.79 -6.48 -0.19
C ALA A 365 14.87 -7.74 -1.06
N VAL A 366 13.73 -8.18 -1.59
CA VAL A 366 13.60 -9.31 -2.51
C VAL A 366 13.89 -8.84 -3.93
N PRO A 367 14.94 -9.34 -4.62
CA PRO A 367 15.24 -8.93 -5.98
C PRO A 367 14.18 -9.41 -6.97
N LEU A 368 13.86 -8.55 -7.94
CA LEU A 368 12.95 -8.85 -9.04
C LEU A 368 13.72 -8.67 -10.36
N LEU A 369 14.00 -9.77 -11.05
CA LEU A 369 14.60 -9.71 -12.39
C LEU A 369 13.49 -9.73 -13.43
N SER A 370 13.43 -8.71 -14.29
CA SER A 370 12.56 -8.81 -15.45
C SER A 370 12.98 -10.03 -16.28
N SER A 371 12.10 -11.01 -16.41
CA SER A 371 12.25 -12.01 -17.45
C SER A 371 12.50 -11.25 -18.76
N LYS A 372 13.59 -11.59 -19.49
CA LYS A 372 13.78 -11.05 -20.84
C LYS A 372 12.48 -11.36 -21.58
N ILE A 373 11.69 -10.35 -21.90
CA ILE A 373 10.59 -10.51 -22.85
C ILE A 373 11.26 -11.09 -24.06
N LYS A 374 11.03 -12.39 -24.32
CA LYS A 374 11.41 -12.99 -25.58
C LYS A 374 10.71 -12.13 -26.63
N LYS A 375 11.53 -11.39 -27.41
CA LYS A 375 11.06 -10.59 -28.53
C LYS A 375 10.38 -11.47 -29.57
#